data_746224933cf47154d1856574de1167a4
#
_entry.id   746224933cf47154d1856574de1167a4
#
_cell.length_a   1.000
_cell.length_b   1.000
_cell.length_c   1.000
_cell.angle_alpha   90.00
_cell.angle_beta   90.00
_cell.angle_gamma   90.00
#
_symmetry.space_group_name_H-M   'P 1'
#
loop_
_entity.id
_entity.type
_entity.pdbx_description
1 polymer ?
#
loop_
_entity_poly.entity_id
_entity_poly.type
_entity_poly.pdbx_seq_one_letter_code
_entity_poly.pdbx_strand_id
1 'polypeptide(L)'
;SLHCWQGDDVVGFENTGSLSGGIMATGNYPGKAGTPQELMADIEEVLSLLPGKYKINLHAIYAITDGTVDRDKLEPKHFEKWVEFAKKNGLGLDINPTLFSHPLAANSLTLSNPDEKIRRFWIDHCKAMRKIGAYFGKELGITCMNNIWIPDGYKENPADRLGPRQRLKESLDEIFSEKYDKKYLIDTVESKVFGIGLEAYTVGSHEFYLNYAAKNDCLCLLDNGHYHPTEMVSDKIPSMLLFADKLALHVTRPMRWDSDHVVIFDDELKEIAKEIVRCDALDKVMIGLDYFDASINRIAAWVVGARNMRKALLFAMLLPHGELKKYQDSGNFTKMLAMSEEYKFYPYNEVWNEFCRRENVPQGEKWLEETDRYEKEVLSKRI
;
A
#
# COMPACT_ATOMS: atom_id res chain seq x y z
N SER A 1 -3.60 3.44 5.55
CA SER A 1 -4.49 2.79 4.57
C SER A 1 -4.34 1.29 4.66
N LEU A 2 -5.46 0.55 4.64
CA LEU A 2 -5.51 -0.91 4.59
C LEU A 2 -5.74 -1.34 3.15
N HIS A 3 -4.90 -2.21 2.62
CA HIS A 3 -5.06 -2.74 1.27
C HIS A 3 -6.20 -3.78 1.22
N CYS A 4 -7.09 -3.68 0.25
CA CYS A 4 -8.25 -4.60 0.13
C CYS A 4 -7.93 -5.92 -0.56
N TRP A 5 -6.67 -6.20 -0.80
CA TRP A 5 -6.23 -7.42 -1.42
C TRP A 5 -6.23 -8.60 -0.44
N GLN A 6 -6.63 -9.78 -0.89
CA GLN A 6 -6.72 -10.98 -0.03
C GLN A 6 -5.98 -12.20 -0.61
N GLY A 7 -4.95 -11.97 -1.42
CA GLY A 7 -4.15 -13.03 -1.97
C GLY A 7 -4.53 -13.44 -3.41
N ASP A 8 -3.91 -14.49 -3.90
CA ASP A 8 -4.03 -14.99 -5.27
C ASP A 8 -5.41 -15.57 -5.61
N ASP A 9 -6.20 -15.88 -4.60
CA ASP A 9 -7.58 -16.34 -4.70
C ASP A 9 -8.58 -15.17 -4.87
N VAL A 10 -8.11 -13.93 -4.85
CA VAL A 10 -8.93 -12.74 -5.04
C VAL A 10 -8.62 -12.07 -6.36
N VAL A 11 -9.52 -12.22 -7.30
CA VAL A 11 -9.51 -11.52 -8.60
C VAL A 11 -10.41 -10.28 -8.58
N GLY A 12 -10.71 -9.77 -7.39
CA GLY A 12 -11.71 -8.73 -7.20
C GLY A 12 -13.12 -9.26 -7.55
N PHE A 13 -13.94 -8.38 -8.10
CA PHE A 13 -15.27 -8.74 -8.59
C PHE A 13 -15.31 -8.86 -10.12
N GLU A 14 -14.16 -8.68 -10.78
CA GLU A 14 -13.95 -9.03 -12.16
C GLU A 14 -13.58 -10.51 -12.26
N ASN A 15 -14.23 -11.27 -13.09
CA ASN A 15 -13.78 -12.61 -13.43
C ASN A 15 -13.13 -12.59 -14.82
N THR A 16 -11.85 -12.24 -14.85
CA THR A 16 -11.07 -12.26 -16.10
C THR A 16 -10.52 -13.64 -16.45
N GLY A 17 -10.60 -14.60 -15.52
CA GLY A 17 -10.02 -15.93 -15.68
C GLY A 17 -8.49 -15.95 -15.80
N SER A 18 -7.82 -14.84 -15.53
CA SER A 18 -6.38 -14.67 -15.68
C SER A 18 -5.77 -14.06 -14.42
N LEU A 19 -4.78 -14.74 -13.83
CA LEU A 19 -3.92 -14.23 -12.75
C LEU A 19 -2.52 -14.00 -13.31
N SER A 20 -1.93 -12.86 -12.99
CA SER A 20 -0.57 -12.49 -13.39
C SER A 20 0.05 -11.50 -12.41
N GLY A 21 1.34 -11.18 -12.58
CA GLY A 21 2.01 -10.18 -11.74
C GLY A 21 2.52 -10.70 -10.40
N GLY A 22 2.71 -12.03 -10.26
CA GLY A 22 3.28 -12.64 -9.04
C GLY A 22 2.26 -12.97 -7.95
N ILE A 23 0.98 -12.71 -8.18
CA ILE A 23 -0.11 -12.88 -7.21
C ILE A 23 -0.26 -14.34 -6.74
N MET A 24 0.02 -15.32 -7.61
CA MET A 24 -0.12 -16.74 -7.31
C MET A 24 0.78 -17.24 -6.16
N ALA A 25 1.71 -16.42 -5.69
CA ALA A 25 2.62 -16.77 -4.58
C ALA A 25 2.09 -16.39 -3.19
N THR A 26 0.92 -15.75 -3.08
CA THR A 26 0.44 -15.14 -1.82
C THR A 26 -0.30 -16.08 -0.88
N GLY A 27 -0.68 -17.27 -1.34
CA GLY A 27 -1.40 -18.28 -0.54
C GLY A 27 -2.91 -18.31 -0.81
N ASN A 28 -3.58 -19.28 -0.22
CA ASN A 28 -5.01 -19.52 -0.45
C ASN A 28 -5.73 -19.97 0.84
N TYR A 29 -5.74 -19.13 1.86
CA TYR A 29 -6.51 -19.40 3.08
C TYR A 29 -8.01 -19.40 2.79
N PRO A 30 -8.79 -20.34 3.34
CA PRO A 30 -10.22 -20.45 3.05
C PRO A 30 -11.03 -19.24 3.51
N GLY A 31 -12.23 -19.07 2.93
CA GLY A 31 -13.20 -18.07 3.35
C GLY A 31 -13.02 -16.68 2.72
N LYS A 32 -12.43 -16.61 1.52
CA LYS A 32 -12.33 -15.33 0.77
C LYS A 32 -13.70 -14.69 0.55
N ALA A 33 -13.73 -13.38 0.51
CA ALA A 33 -14.91 -12.64 0.11
C ALA A 33 -15.11 -12.72 -1.41
N GLY A 34 -16.22 -13.28 -1.86
CA GLY A 34 -16.59 -13.37 -3.28
C GLY A 34 -17.49 -12.24 -3.77
N THR A 35 -18.00 -11.41 -2.85
CA THR A 35 -18.92 -10.31 -3.15
C THR A 35 -18.51 -9.02 -2.44
N PRO A 36 -18.94 -7.84 -2.95
CA PRO A 36 -18.71 -6.57 -2.27
C PRO A 36 -19.22 -6.56 -0.84
N GLN A 37 -20.37 -7.15 -0.59
CA GLN A 37 -21.00 -7.21 0.73
C GLN A 37 -20.18 -8.04 1.71
N GLU A 38 -19.64 -9.17 1.27
CA GLU A 38 -18.76 -10.01 2.10
C GLU A 38 -17.47 -9.29 2.43
N LEU A 39 -16.84 -8.61 1.44
CA LEU A 39 -15.62 -7.85 1.67
C LEU A 39 -15.85 -6.67 2.61
N MET A 40 -16.96 -5.96 2.45
CA MET A 40 -17.35 -4.88 3.38
C MET A 40 -17.58 -5.39 4.80
N ALA A 41 -18.20 -6.56 4.95
CA ALA A 41 -18.39 -7.20 6.26
C ALA A 41 -17.06 -7.60 6.91
N ASP A 42 -16.13 -8.15 6.13
CA ASP A 42 -14.78 -8.48 6.61
C ASP A 42 -14.02 -7.22 7.07
N ILE A 43 -14.13 -6.12 6.31
CA ILE A 43 -13.53 -4.85 6.69
C ILE A 43 -14.17 -4.29 7.97
N GLU A 44 -15.50 -4.37 8.14
CA GLU A 44 -16.18 -3.94 9.37
C GLU A 44 -15.68 -4.75 10.58
N GLU A 45 -15.52 -6.07 10.45
CA GLU A 45 -14.93 -6.92 11.50
C GLU A 45 -13.52 -6.45 11.86
N VAL A 46 -12.65 -6.27 10.86
CA VAL A 46 -11.28 -5.76 11.07
C VAL A 46 -11.27 -4.42 11.79
N LEU A 47 -12.12 -3.48 11.38
CA LEU A 47 -12.19 -2.14 11.98
C LEU A 47 -12.64 -2.19 13.44
N SER A 48 -13.50 -3.14 13.83
CA SER A 48 -13.92 -3.35 15.22
C SER A 48 -12.77 -3.79 16.14
N LEU A 49 -11.68 -4.31 15.54
CA LEU A 49 -10.51 -4.82 16.24
C LEU A 49 -9.30 -3.85 16.22
N LEU A 50 -9.44 -2.71 15.54
CA LEU A 50 -8.35 -1.77 15.32
C LEU A 50 -8.60 -0.41 15.98
N PRO A 51 -7.66 0.10 16.81
CA PRO A 51 -7.81 1.44 17.37
C PRO A 51 -7.46 2.53 16.34
N GLY A 52 -8.18 3.64 16.38
CA GLY A 52 -7.93 4.84 15.58
C GLY A 52 -8.66 4.85 14.24
N LYS A 53 -8.26 5.77 13.36
CA LYS A 53 -8.89 6.00 12.05
C LYS A 53 -8.06 5.38 10.93
N TYR A 54 -8.76 4.91 9.90
CA TYR A 54 -8.16 4.21 8.76
C TYR A 54 -8.69 4.75 7.43
N LYS A 55 -7.99 4.40 6.39
CA LYS A 55 -8.44 4.41 5.01
C LYS A 55 -8.44 2.99 4.47
N ILE A 56 -9.17 2.78 3.42
CA ILE A 56 -9.15 1.53 2.64
C ILE A 56 -8.53 1.85 1.29
N ASN A 57 -7.59 1.04 0.84
CA ASN A 57 -7.00 1.14 -0.48
C ASN A 57 -7.65 0.14 -1.42
N LEU A 58 -8.40 0.65 -2.39
CA LEU A 58 -9.11 -0.15 -3.39
C LEU A 58 -8.27 -0.31 -4.66
N HIS A 59 -8.41 -1.44 -5.31
CA HIS A 59 -8.00 -1.64 -6.70
C HIS A 59 -9.16 -1.48 -7.66
N ALA A 60 -8.86 -1.23 -8.95
CA ALA A 60 -9.87 -1.17 -10.00
C ALA A 60 -10.76 -2.41 -10.08
N ILE A 61 -10.19 -3.59 -9.75
CA ILE A 61 -10.89 -4.87 -9.73
C ILE A 61 -12.01 -4.98 -8.70
N TYR A 62 -12.11 -4.04 -7.78
CA TYR A 62 -13.21 -3.96 -6.79
C TYR A 62 -14.35 -3.03 -7.24
N ALA A 63 -14.37 -2.61 -8.51
CA ALA A 63 -15.51 -1.92 -9.10
C ALA A 63 -16.78 -2.78 -9.00
N ILE A 64 -17.90 -2.16 -8.69
CA ILE A 64 -19.21 -2.83 -8.59
C ILE A 64 -20.01 -2.42 -9.82
N THR A 65 -20.16 -3.36 -10.77
CA THR A 65 -20.75 -3.10 -12.06
C THR A 65 -21.97 -3.98 -12.35
N ASP A 66 -22.92 -3.46 -13.10
CA ASP A 66 -24.04 -4.23 -13.65
C ASP A 66 -23.60 -4.80 -15.02
N GLY A 67 -23.02 -6.00 -15.03
CA GLY A 67 -22.46 -6.63 -16.21
C GLY A 67 -20.97 -6.34 -16.40
N THR A 68 -20.42 -6.74 -17.56
CA THR A 68 -19.00 -6.59 -17.87
C THR A 68 -18.68 -5.17 -18.29
N VAL A 69 -17.80 -4.51 -17.56
CA VAL A 69 -17.25 -3.18 -17.88
C VAL A 69 -15.73 -3.31 -17.87
N ASP A 70 -15.10 -2.99 -19.00
CA ASP A 70 -13.65 -3.05 -19.09
C ASP A 70 -12.98 -1.91 -18.30
N ARG A 71 -11.75 -2.10 -17.87
CA ARG A 71 -11.02 -1.21 -16.93
C ARG A 71 -10.88 0.21 -17.43
N ASP A 72 -10.74 0.42 -18.76
CA ASP A 72 -10.65 1.75 -19.38
C ASP A 72 -12.00 2.51 -19.42
N LYS A 73 -13.09 1.82 -19.08
CA LYS A 73 -14.46 2.37 -19.04
C LYS A 73 -15.03 2.53 -17.63
N LEU A 74 -14.19 2.31 -16.61
CA LEU A 74 -14.62 2.50 -15.22
C LEU A 74 -14.96 3.97 -14.95
N GLU A 75 -15.98 4.18 -14.14
CA GLU A 75 -16.52 5.49 -13.77
C GLU A 75 -16.79 5.59 -12.26
N PRO A 76 -16.89 6.78 -11.67
CA PRO A 76 -17.21 6.98 -10.26
C PRO A 76 -18.45 6.20 -9.77
N LYS A 77 -19.48 6.05 -10.60
CA LYS A 77 -20.69 5.29 -10.25
C LYS A 77 -20.44 3.84 -9.86
N HIS A 78 -19.37 3.22 -10.39
CA HIS A 78 -19.00 1.85 -10.06
C HIS A 78 -18.37 1.70 -8.68
N PHE A 79 -18.15 2.82 -7.99
CA PHE A 79 -17.58 2.87 -6.64
C PHE A 79 -18.48 3.61 -5.63
N GLU A 80 -19.71 3.98 -6.01
CA GLU A 80 -20.64 4.68 -5.11
C GLU A 80 -20.90 3.92 -3.81
N LYS A 81 -21.10 2.60 -3.89
CA LYS A 81 -21.30 1.76 -2.70
C LYS A 81 -20.09 1.75 -1.75
N TRP A 82 -18.88 1.89 -2.29
CA TRP A 82 -17.68 2.04 -1.49
C TRP A 82 -17.64 3.41 -0.77
N VAL A 83 -18.07 4.45 -1.45
CA VAL A 83 -18.17 5.80 -0.84
C VAL A 83 -19.24 5.82 0.25
N GLU A 84 -20.38 5.19 0.03
CA GLU A 84 -21.44 5.03 1.06
C GLU A 84 -20.91 4.26 2.28
N PHE A 85 -20.23 3.16 2.03
CA PHE A 85 -19.57 2.35 3.06
C PHE A 85 -18.54 3.16 3.85
N ALA A 86 -17.69 3.92 3.17
CA ALA A 86 -16.68 4.76 3.78
C ALA A 86 -17.32 5.88 4.63
N LYS A 87 -18.36 6.54 4.13
CA LYS A 87 -19.13 7.55 4.90
C LYS A 87 -19.73 6.96 6.18
N LYS A 88 -20.36 5.78 6.08
CA LYS A 88 -20.94 5.07 7.23
C LYS A 88 -19.91 4.77 8.32
N ASN A 89 -18.70 4.38 7.93
CA ASN A 89 -17.64 3.92 8.83
C ASN A 89 -16.59 5.00 9.16
N GLY A 90 -16.75 6.23 8.67
CA GLY A 90 -15.80 7.32 8.90
C GLY A 90 -14.43 7.09 8.29
N LEU A 91 -14.36 6.42 7.12
CA LEU A 91 -13.14 6.05 6.42
C LEU A 91 -12.79 7.03 5.30
N GLY A 92 -11.50 7.09 4.96
CA GLY A 92 -11.04 7.56 3.66
C GLY A 92 -10.90 6.41 2.67
N LEU A 93 -10.79 6.74 1.38
CA LEU A 93 -10.50 5.78 0.32
C LEU A 93 -9.26 6.22 -0.44
N ASP A 94 -8.36 5.27 -0.68
CA ASP A 94 -7.26 5.36 -1.64
C ASP A 94 -7.55 4.42 -2.81
N ILE A 95 -6.84 4.57 -3.93
CA ILE A 95 -7.11 3.77 -5.11
C ILE A 95 -5.86 3.46 -5.92
N ASN A 96 -5.82 2.27 -6.51
CA ASN A 96 -4.77 1.87 -7.44
C ASN A 96 -5.40 1.46 -8.78
N PRO A 97 -4.89 1.95 -9.92
CA PRO A 97 -5.08 1.27 -11.18
C PRO A 97 -4.54 -0.16 -11.10
N THR A 98 -5.27 -1.10 -11.72
CA THR A 98 -4.85 -2.49 -11.72
C THR A 98 -4.29 -2.84 -13.11
N LEU A 99 -2.96 -2.77 -13.26
CA LEU A 99 -2.28 -2.99 -14.53
C LEU A 99 -1.77 -4.43 -14.70
N PHE A 100 -2.37 -5.38 -14.04
CA PHE A 100 -2.05 -6.81 -14.08
C PHE A 100 -3.34 -7.67 -14.10
N SER A 101 -3.20 -8.98 -14.23
CA SER A 101 -4.35 -9.90 -14.28
C SER A 101 -5.42 -9.48 -15.29
N HIS A 102 -4.96 -9.20 -16.53
CA HIS A 102 -5.79 -8.80 -17.65
C HIS A 102 -5.15 -9.30 -18.96
N PRO A 103 -5.93 -9.69 -19.98
CA PRO A 103 -5.36 -10.18 -21.26
C PRO A 103 -4.36 -9.23 -21.90
N LEU A 104 -4.58 -7.91 -21.81
CA LEU A 104 -3.67 -6.89 -22.34
C LEU A 104 -2.40 -6.67 -21.50
N ALA A 105 -2.26 -7.35 -20.36
CA ALA A 105 -1.05 -7.37 -19.54
C ALA A 105 -0.28 -8.70 -19.65
N ALA A 106 -0.70 -9.61 -20.52
CA ALA A 106 -0.14 -10.98 -20.61
C ALA A 106 1.36 -11.01 -20.91
N ASN A 107 1.89 -10.00 -21.61
CA ASN A 107 3.31 -9.86 -21.95
C ASN A 107 4.13 -9.08 -20.91
N SER A 108 3.58 -8.83 -19.73
CA SER A 108 4.19 -7.96 -18.70
C SER A 108 4.63 -6.59 -19.23
N LEU A 109 3.92 -6.03 -20.21
CA LEU A 109 4.13 -4.69 -20.74
C LEU A 109 2.78 -3.99 -20.86
N THR A 110 2.62 -2.90 -20.12
CA THR A 110 1.40 -2.09 -20.06
C THR A 110 1.65 -0.67 -20.55
N LEU A 111 2.00 0.25 -19.69
CA LEU A 111 2.27 1.67 -20.05
C LEU A 111 3.55 1.83 -20.88
N SER A 112 4.41 0.84 -20.94
CA SER A 112 5.61 0.82 -21.79
C SER A 112 5.49 -0.07 -23.03
N ASN A 113 4.31 -0.66 -23.27
CA ASN A 113 4.09 -1.57 -24.38
C ASN A 113 4.43 -0.91 -25.73
N PRO A 114 5.13 -1.59 -26.67
CA PRO A 114 5.37 -1.07 -28.01
C PRO A 114 4.09 -0.90 -28.85
N ASP A 115 3.07 -1.70 -28.60
CA ASP A 115 1.76 -1.54 -29.26
C ASP A 115 1.01 -0.33 -28.66
N GLU A 116 0.77 0.66 -29.50
CA GLU A 116 0.08 1.89 -29.12
C GLU A 116 -1.37 1.65 -28.66
N LYS A 117 -2.06 0.64 -29.20
CA LYS A 117 -3.43 0.32 -28.80
C LYS A 117 -3.47 -0.22 -27.37
N ILE A 118 -2.50 -1.06 -27.00
CA ILE A 118 -2.37 -1.59 -25.64
C ILE A 118 -2.00 -0.45 -24.69
N ARG A 119 -1.03 0.41 -25.05
CA ARG A 119 -0.70 1.57 -24.22
C ARG A 119 -1.89 2.50 -24.02
N ARG A 120 -2.65 2.77 -25.09
CA ARG A 120 -3.85 3.62 -25.03
C ARG A 120 -4.86 3.11 -24.02
N PHE A 121 -5.18 1.83 -24.07
CA PHE A 121 -6.06 1.20 -23.09
C PHE A 121 -5.60 1.46 -21.65
N TRP A 122 -4.32 1.25 -21.35
CA TRP A 122 -3.79 1.43 -20.01
C TRP A 122 -3.68 2.90 -19.59
N ILE A 123 -3.39 3.80 -20.51
CA ILE A 123 -3.43 5.25 -20.25
C ILE A 123 -4.85 5.68 -19.89
N ASP A 124 -5.85 5.25 -20.65
CA ASP A 124 -7.25 5.60 -20.43
C ASP A 124 -7.74 4.99 -19.10
N HIS A 125 -7.34 3.76 -18.79
CA HIS A 125 -7.58 3.14 -17.49
C HIS A 125 -7.02 3.99 -16.33
N CYS A 126 -5.76 4.39 -16.39
CA CYS A 126 -5.15 5.22 -15.35
C CYS A 126 -5.86 6.58 -15.21
N LYS A 127 -6.27 7.20 -16.32
CA LYS A 127 -7.05 8.45 -16.29
C LYS A 127 -8.41 8.25 -15.62
N ALA A 128 -9.09 7.14 -15.92
CA ALA A 128 -10.37 6.80 -15.28
C ALA A 128 -10.19 6.63 -13.77
N MET A 129 -9.15 5.93 -13.32
CA MET A 129 -8.87 5.71 -11.91
C MET A 129 -8.53 7.01 -11.17
N ARG A 130 -7.79 7.93 -11.79
CA ARG A 130 -7.55 9.27 -11.23
C ARG A 130 -8.84 10.06 -11.03
N LYS A 131 -9.75 10.02 -12.00
CA LYS A 131 -11.07 10.65 -11.89
C LYS A 131 -11.88 10.05 -10.73
N ILE A 132 -11.83 8.73 -10.55
CA ILE A 132 -12.49 8.02 -9.44
C ILE A 132 -11.83 8.42 -8.11
N GLY A 133 -10.51 8.48 -8.03
CA GLY A 133 -9.80 8.92 -6.83
C GLY A 133 -10.13 10.37 -6.43
N ALA A 134 -10.22 11.27 -7.40
CA ALA A 134 -10.65 12.64 -7.16
C ALA A 134 -12.11 12.72 -6.66
N TYR A 135 -12.97 11.86 -7.18
CA TYR A 135 -14.35 11.69 -6.69
C TYR A 135 -14.36 11.23 -5.22
N PHE A 136 -13.55 10.24 -4.84
CA PHE A 136 -13.42 9.81 -3.45
C PHE A 136 -13.02 10.96 -2.52
N GLY A 137 -11.96 11.67 -2.89
CA GLY A 137 -11.48 12.80 -2.09
C GLY A 137 -12.52 13.90 -1.93
N LYS A 138 -13.30 14.17 -2.97
CA LYS A 138 -14.37 15.16 -2.92
C LYS A 138 -15.54 14.72 -2.07
N GLU A 139 -16.01 13.48 -2.21
CA GLU A 139 -17.16 12.96 -1.50
C GLU A 139 -16.92 12.72 0.00
N LEU A 140 -15.68 12.36 0.36
CA LEU A 140 -15.32 12.03 1.74
C LEU A 140 -14.65 13.20 2.47
N GLY A 141 -14.21 14.24 1.78
CA GLY A 141 -13.43 15.33 2.38
C GLY A 141 -12.06 14.87 2.92
N ILE A 142 -11.58 13.71 2.48
CA ILE A 142 -10.31 13.10 2.86
C ILE A 142 -9.52 12.85 1.59
N THR A 143 -8.31 13.42 1.46
CA THR A 143 -7.48 13.27 0.26
C THR A 143 -7.28 11.81 -0.11
N CYS A 144 -7.62 11.43 -1.33
CA CYS A 144 -7.33 10.11 -1.90
C CYS A 144 -5.90 10.07 -2.42
N MET A 145 -5.17 9.00 -2.13
CA MET A 145 -3.93 8.64 -2.80
C MET A 145 -4.25 7.71 -3.97
N ASN A 146 -3.77 8.06 -5.16
CA ASN A 146 -3.82 7.19 -6.33
C ASN A 146 -2.41 6.72 -6.64
N ASN A 147 -2.17 5.42 -6.57
CA ASN A 147 -0.83 4.86 -6.77
C ASN A 147 -0.73 4.08 -8.08
N ILE A 148 0.17 4.50 -8.96
CA ILE A 148 0.46 3.80 -10.22
C ILE A 148 1.68 2.91 -10.03
N TRP A 149 1.45 1.60 -10.03
CA TRP A 149 2.43 0.54 -10.11
C TRP A 149 2.23 -0.23 -11.41
N ILE A 150 3.31 -0.64 -12.09
CA ILE A 150 3.27 -1.41 -13.33
C ILE A 150 4.12 -2.68 -13.24
N PRO A 151 3.69 -3.78 -13.88
CA PRO A 151 4.47 -5.02 -13.94
C PRO A 151 5.54 -5.01 -15.04
N ASP A 152 5.76 -3.90 -15.73
CA ASP A 152 6.51 -3.81 -16.97
C ASP A 152 8.00 -4.14 -16.81
N GLY A 153 8.47 -5.11 -17.57
CA GLY A 153 9.87 -5.51 -17.56
C GLY A 153 10.13 -6.75 -18.43
N TYR A 154 11.33 -7.34 -18.26
CA TYR A 154 11.74 -8.52 -19.00
C TYR A 154 12.46 -9.53 -18.11
N LYS A 155 12.20 -10.81 -18.38
CA LYS A 155 12.91 -11.92 -17.75
C LYS A 155 14.37 -11.97 -18.18
N GLU A 156 14.63 -11.76 -19.47
CA GLU A 156 15.95 -11.75 -20.07
C GLU A 156 16.48 -10.32 -20.28
N ASN A 157 17.80 -10.18 -20.40
CA ASN A 157 18.43 -8.90 -20.66
C ASN A 157 17.98 -8.31 -21.99
N PRO A 158 17.28 -7.16 -22.01
CA PRO A 158 16.85 -6.55 -23.27
C PRO A 158 18.01 -5.87 -23.98
N ALA A 159 17.94 -5.83 -25.32
CA ALA A 159 18.87 -5.07 -26.12
C ALA A 159 18.64 -3.54 -26.00
N ASP A 160 17.42 -3.14 -25.69
CA ASP A 160 17.02 -1.74 -25.51
C ASP A 160 16.35 -1.54 -24.15
N ARG A 161 17.00 -0.77 -23.27
CA ARG A 161 16.46 -0.35 -21.98
C ARG A 161 15.90 1.06 -21.98
N LEU A 162 16.19 1.85 -23.02
CA LEU A 162 15.75 3.23 -23.12
C LEU A 162 14.33 3.34 -23.70
N GLY A 163 14.06 2.65 -24.79
CA GLY A 163 12.77 2.74 -25.49
C GLY A 163 11.54 2.45 -24.63
N PRO A 164 11.51 1.36 -23.83
CA PRO A 164 10.41 1.12 -22.89
C PRO A 164 10.23 2.25 -21.88
N ARG A 165 11.32 2.82 -21.36
CA ARG A 165 11.26 3.95 -20.41
C ARG A 165 10.78 5.25 -21.06
N GLN A 166 11.13 5.48 -22.33
CA GLN A 166 10.60 6.62 -23.09
C GLN A 166 9.08 6.49 -23.23
N ARG A 167 8.58 5.32 -23.63
CA ARG A 167 7.15 5.06 -23.74
C ARG A 167 6.42 5.17 -22.39
N LEU A 168 7.02 4.66 -21.29
CA LEU A 168 6.47 4.84 -19.96
C LEU A 168 6.38 6.33 -19.61
N LYS A 169 7.43 7.10 -19.87
CA LYS A 169 7.43 8.55 -19.61
C LYS A 169 6.33 9.25 -20.38
N GLU A 170 6.20 9.01 -21.67
CA GLU A 170 5.15 9.58 -22.52
C GLU A 170 3.74 9.22 -22.01
N SER A 171 3.55 7.96 -21.59
CA SER A 171 2.29 7.50 -21.02
C SER A 171 1.95 8.22 -19.71
N LEU A 172 2.92 8.37 -18.81
CA LEU A 172 2.73 9.10 -17.55
C LEU A 172 2.49 10.60 -17.78
N ASP A 173 3.22 11.22 -18.72
CA ASP A 173 3.02 12.63 -19.07
C ASP A 173 1.58 12.86 -19.54
N GLU A 174 1.03 11.94 -20.31
CA GLU A 174 -0.36 12.01 -20.76
C GLU A 174 -1.36 11.73 -19.62
N ILE A 175 -1.12 10.73 -18.79
CA ILE A 175 -1.97 10.41 -17.63
C ILE A 175 -2.06 11.62 -16.70
N PHE A 176 -0.94 12.28 -16.41
CA PHE A 176 -0.87 13.41 -15.49
C PHE A 176 -1.11 14.78 -16.14
N SER A 177 -1.47 14.82 -17.43
CA SER A 177 -1.81 16.10 -18.12
C SER A 177 -3.03 16.78 -17.52
N GLU A 178 -4.07 16.03 -17.17
CA GLU A 178 -5.22 16.54 -16.43
C GLU A 178 -4.84 16.75 -14.95
N LYS A 179 -5.08 17.95 -14.43
CA LYS A 179 -4.73 18.30 -13.05
C LYS A 179 -5.93 18.23 -12.13
N TYR A 180 -5.75 17.65 -10.95
CA TYR A 180 -6.72 17.62 -9.87
C TYR A 180 -6.20 18.42 -8.67
N ASP A 181 -7.12 18.99 -7.90
CA ASP A 181 -6.78 19.69 -6.67
C ASP A 181 -6.22 18.67 -5.64
N LYS A 182 -5.01 18.92 -5.13
CA LYS A 182 -4.28 18.05 -4.18
C LYS A 182 -5.03 17.81 -2.87
N LYS A 183 -6.02 18.62 -2.56
CA LYS A 183 -6.89 18.34 -1.42
C LYS A 183 -7.80 17.14 -1.64
N TYR A 184 -8.03 16.76 -2.92
CA TYR A 184 -8.86 15.62 -3.27
C TYR A 184 -8.06 14.43 -3.74
N LEU A 185 -7.00 14.66 -4.54
CA LEU A 185 -6.20 13.61 -5.14
C LEU A 185 -4.72 13.93 -5.05
N ILE A 186 -3.94 12.97 -4.56
CA ILE A 186 -2.49 12.95 -4.65
C ILE A 186 -2.10 11.74 -5.48
N ASP A 187 -1.40 11.98 -6.58
CA ASP A 187 -0.88 10.93 -7.43
C ASP A 187 0.50 10.49 -6.94
N THR A 188 0.73 9.18 -6.96
CA THR A 188 2.02 8.56 -6.67
C THR A 188 2.42 7.60 -7.78
N VAL A 189 3.71 7.38 -7.91
CA VAL A 189 4.31 6.37 -8.78
C VAL A 189 5.22 5.48 -7.95
N GLU A 190 5.11 4.18 -8.15
CA GLU A 190 5.78 3.18 -7.34
C GLU A 190 6.74 2.34 -8.17
N SER A 191 7.97 2.21 -7.68
CA SER A 191 8.99 1.41 -8.33
C SER A 191 8.84 -0.06 -8.02
N LYS A 192 9.42 -0.90 -8.90
CA LYS A 192 9.68 -2.31 -8.63
C LYS A 192 11.15 -2.59 -8.86
N VAL A 193 11.75 -3.47 -8.05
CA VAL A 193 13.15 -3.83 -8.23
C VAL A 193 13.31 -5.00 -9.20
N PHE A 194 12.68 -6.11 -8.91
CA PHE A 194 12.61 -7.31 -9.75
C PHE A 194 11.45 -8.19 -9.26
N GLY A 195 11.15 -9.25 -10.00
CA GLY A 195 10.16 -10.23 -9.61
C GLY A 195 10.13 -11.40 -10.58
N ILE A 196 9.26 -12.37 -10.36
CA ILE A 196 9.09 -13.50 -11.28
C ILE A 196 8.66 -12.96 -12.65
N GLY A 197 9.45 -13.27 -13.68
CA GLY A 197 9.24 -12.75 -15.04
C GLY A 197 9.90 -11.41 -15.33
N LEU A 198 10.52 -10.75 -14.35
CA LEU A 198 11.18 -9.45 -14.44
C LEU A 198 12.59 -9.50 -13.86
N GLU A 199 13.27 -10.63 -13.94
CA GLU A 199 14.52 -10.88 -13.24
C GLU A 199 15.67 -10.02 -13.76
N ALA A 200 15.69 -9.69 -15.07
CA ALA A 200 16.80 -8.98 -15.69
C ALA A 200 16.55 -7.49 -15.91
N TYR A 201 15.29 -7.05 -15.97
CA TYR A 201 14.98 -5.66 -16.28
C TYR A 201 13.59 -5.25 -15.82
N THR A 202 13.53 -4.20 -15.04
CA THR A 202 12.29 -3.51 -14.64
C THR A 202 12.24 -2.14 -15.30
N VAL A 203 11.16 -1.83 -16.01
CA VAL A 203 10.98 -0.53 -16.70
C VAL A 203 10.84 0.59 -15.68
N GLY A 204 9.91 0.42 -14.73
CA GLY A 204 9.64 1.34 -13.64
C GLY A 204 10.61 1.18 -12.46
N SER A 205 11.91 1.46 -12.66
CA SER A 205 12.90 1.41 -11.59
C SER A 205 12.79 2.61 -10.65
N HIS A 206 13.40 2.49 -9.47
CA HIS A 206 13.42 3.58 -8.48
C HIS A 206 14.02 4.87 -9.05
N GLU A 207 15.14 4.79 -9.77
CA GLU A 207 15.80 5.94 -10.37
C GLU A 207 14.91 6.63 -11.40
N PHE A 208 14.11 5.86 -12.15
CA PHE A 208 13.16 6.42 -13.11
C PHE A 208 12.08 7.22 -12.37
N TYR A 209 11.41 6.61 -11.41
CA TYR A 209 10.30 7.26 -10.71
C TYR A 209 10.72 8.38 -9.77
N LEU A 210 11.89 8.26 -9.12
CA LEU A 210 12.44 9.33 -8.30
C LEU A 210 12.67 10.60 -9.15
N ASN A 211 13.34 10.43 -10.32
CA ASN A 211 13.58 11.55 -11.23
C ASN A 211 12.28 12.08 -11.87
N TYR A 212 11.34 11.18 -12.16
CA TYR A 212 10.05 11.57 -12.72
C TYR A 212 9.27 12.42 -11.71
N ALA A 213 9.13 11.95 -10.49
CA ALA A 213 8.42 12.66 -9.42
C ALA A 213 9.07 14.00 -9.07
N ALA A 214 10.42 14.07 -9.04
CA ALA A 214 11.14 15.33 -8.78
C ALA A 214 10.89 16.42 -9.84
N LYS A 215 10.45 16.04 -11.04
CA LYS A 215 10.19 16.96 -12.16
C LYS A 215 8.71 17.16 -12.46
N ASN A 216 7.85 16.36 -11.88
CA ASN A 216 6.42 16.37 -12.15
C ASN A 216 5.63 16.47 -10.84
N ASP A 217 4.35 16.77 -10.97
CA ASP A 217 3.46 17.01 -9.84
C ASP A 217 2.87 15.70 -9.27
N CYS A 218 3.74 14.75 -8.91
CA CYS A 218 3.40 13.50 -8.25
C CYS A 218 4.45 13.12 -7.20
N LEU A 219 4.18 12.14 -6.37
CA LEU A 219 5.13 11.64 -5.37
C LEU A 219 5.76 10.32 -5.84
N CYS A 220 7.01 10.08 -5.47
CA CYS A 220 7.62 8.77 -5.55
C CYS A 220 7.22 8.00 -4.28
N LEU A 221 6.43 6.95 -4.42
CA LEU A 221 6.06 6.07 -3.33
C LEU A 221 7.22 5.10 -3.05
N LEU A 222 7.56 4.93 -1.78
CA LEU A 222 8.55 3.97 -1.33
C LEU A 222 7.84 2.74 -0.75
N ASP A 223 7.96 1.61 -1.42
CA ASP A 223 7.58 0.31 -0.88
C ASP A 223 8.83 -0.39 -0.31
N ASN A 224 8.80 -0.79 0.96
CA ASN A 224 9.98 -1.39 1.59
C ASN A 224 10.27 -2.82 1.11
N GLY A 225 9.37 -3.44 0.36
CA GLY A 225 9.59 -4.70 -0.35
C GLY A 225 10.26 -4.56 -1.72
N HIS A 226 10.30 -3.35 -2.28
CA HIS A 226 10.74 -3.08 -3.65
C HIS A 226 12.20 -2.61 -3.75
N TYR A 227 13.02 -2.97 -2.77
CA TYR A 227 14.46 -2.64 -2.74
C TYR A 227 15.30 -3.90 -2.53
N HIS A 228 16.60 -3.77 -2.82
CA HIS A 228 17.52 -4.84 -2.47
C HIS A 228 17.47 -5.11 -0.95
N PRO A 229 17.56 -6.38 -0.50
CA PRO A 229 17.40 -6.73 0.94
C PRO A 229 18.37 -6.01 1.90
N THR A 230 19.45 -5.41 1.39
CA THR A 230 20.40 -4.61 2.18
C THR A 230 20.08 -3.10 2.17
N GLU A 231 19.09 -2.66 1.39
CA GLU A 231 18.66 -1.27 1.39
C GLU A 231 17.53 -1.08 2.42
N MET A 232 17.65 -0.01 3.21
CA MET A 232 16.66 0.33 4.23
C MET A 232 15.83 1.52 3.76
N VAL A 233 14.50 1.38 3.74
CA VAL A 233 13.59 2.47 3.37
C VAL A 233 13.59 3.55 4.42
N SER A 234 13.78 3.19 5.69
CA SER A 234 13.93 4.15 6.79
C SER A 234 15.00 5.22 6.51
N ASP A 235 16.14 4.83 5.90
CA ASP A 235 17.21 5.76 5.53
C ASP A 235 16.82 6.72 4.38
N LYS A 236 15.87 6.31 3.54
CA LYS A 236 15.39 7.12 2.40
C LYS A 236 14.42 8.23 2.84
N ILE A 237 13.66 8.03 3.92
CA ILE A 237 12.61 8.95 4.38
C ILE A 237 13.14 10.37 4.63
N PRO A 238 14.18 10.60 5.46
CA PRO A 238 14.69 11.94 5.70
C PRO A 238 15.28 12.59 4.44
N SER A 239 15.90 11.82 3.57
CA SER A 239 16.39 12.30 2.27
C SER A 239 15.26 12.80 1.37
N MET A 240 14.19 12.03 1.25
CA MET A 240 13.06 12.39 0.38
C MET A 240 12.32 13.62 0.90
N LEU A 241 12.16 13.76 2.21
CA LEU A 241 11.48 14.90 2.85
C LEU A 241 12.22 16.24 2.71
N LEU A 242 13.48 16.23 2.27
CA LEU A 242 14.21 17.47 1.91
C LEU A 242 13.77 18.03 0.55
N PHE A 243 13.17 17.22 -0.31
CA PHE A 243 12.84 17.60 -1.69
C PHE A 243 11.33 17.50 -2.00
N ALA A 244 10.54 16.92 -1.10
CA ALA A 244 9.11 16.75 -1.25
C ALA A 244 8.35 17.16 0.00
N ASP A 245 7.24 17.88 -0.16
CA ASP A 245 6.39 18.33 0.96
C ASP A 245 5.66 17.17 1.64
N LYS A 246 5.46 16.07 0.92
CA LYS A 246 4.81 14.84 1.39
C LYS A 246 5.55 13.62 0.87
N LEU A 247 5.36 12.51 1.55
CA LEU A 247 5.89 11.20 1.18
C LEU A 247 4.79 10.15 1.25
N ALA A 248 4.84 9.18 0.36
CA ALA A 248 3.98 8.01 0.39
C ALA A 248 4.81 6.74 0.63
N LEU A 249 4.30 5.87 1.49
CA LEU A 249 4.92 4.59 1.81
C LEU A 249 3.93 3.46 1.56
N HIS A 250 4.40 2.39 0.96
CA HIS A 250 3.83 1.06 1.13
C HIS A 250 4.70 0.26 2.10
N VAL A 251 4.07 -0.28 3.12
CA VAL A 251 4.75 -1.03 4.17
C VAL A 251 4.31 -2.49 4.09
N THR A 252 5.25 -3.35 3.82
CA THR A 252 5.12 -4.79 3.74
C THR A 252 6.23 -5.47 4.55
N ARG A 253 6.28 -6.79 4.57
CA ARG A 253 7.41 -7.56 5.09
C ARG A 253 8.02 -8.41 3.98
N PRO A 254 9.08 -7.93 3.32
CA PRO A 254 9.84 -8.77 2.40
C PRO A 254 10.63 -9.83 3.18
N MET A 255 10.49 -11.11 2.82
CA MET A 255 11.27 -12.17 3.47
C MET A 255 12.71 -12.25 2.96
N ARG A 256 12.91 -12.19 1.68
CA ARG A 256 14.23 -12.15 0.99
C ARG A 256 14.12 -11.42 -0.33
N TRP A 257 12.93 -11.24 -0.80
CA TRP A 257 12.53 -10.56 -2.02
C TRP A 257 11.11 -10.02 -1.77
N ASP A 258 10.57 -9.28 -2.71
CA ASP A 258 9.20 -8.76 -2.66
C ASP A 258 8.18 -9.92 -2.59
N SER A 259 7.75 -10.26 -1.39
CA SER A 259 6.93 -11.44 -1.09
C SER A 259 5.67 -11.11 -0.28
N ASP A 260 5.38 -9.86 -0.09
CA ASP A 260 4.12 -9.28 0.41
C ASP A 260 3.55 -9.93 1.69
N HIS A 261 4.44 -10.29 2.64
CA HIS A 261 4.02 -10.87 3.91
C HIS A 261 3.46 -9.81 4.87
N VAL A 262 2.64 -10.28 5.80
CA VAL A 262 2.08 -9.44 6.87
C VAL A 262 3.16 -8.75 7.65
N VAL A 263 2.99 -7.46 7.85
CA VAL A 263 3.90 -6.59 8.62
C VAL A 263 4.02 -7.07 10.06
N ILE A 264 5.26 -7.31 10.50
CA ILE A 264 5.59 -7.65 11.88
C ILE A 264 6.33 -6.49 12.57
N PHE A 265 6.46 -6.56 13.89
CA PHE A 265 7.14 -5.53 14.70
C PHE A 265 8.66 -5.74 14.69
N ASP A 266 9.27 -5.70 13.50
CA ASP A 266 10.71 -5.87 13.29
C ASP A 266 11.51 -4.56 13.40
N ASP A 267 12.79 -4.62 13.12
CA ASP A 267 13.67 -3.46 13.28
C ASP A 267 13.43 -2.41 12.18
N GLU A 268 13.19 -2.82 10.92
CA GLU A 268 12.93 -1.86 9.85
C GLU A 268 11.61 -1.11 10.05
N LEU A 269 10.56 -1.79 10.47
CA LEU A 269 9.29 -1.13 10.79
C LEU A 269 9.45 -0.08 11.89
N LYS A 270 10.25 -0.41 12.93
CA LYS A 270 10.56 0.54 14.02
C LYS A 270 11.39 1.73 13.52
N GLU A 271 12.38 1.50 12.66
CA GLU A 271 13.19 2.58 12.10
C GLU A 271 12.37 3.47 11.14
N ILE A 272 11.52 2.92 10.28
CA ILE A 272 10.57 3.70 9.47
C ILE A 272 9.73 4.63 10.36
N ALA A 273 9.15 4.08 11.43
CA ALA A 273 8.35 4.87 12.36
C ALA A 273 9.17 5.95 13.08
N LYS A 274 10.40 5.63 13.49
CA LYS A 274 11.32 6.60 14.11
C LYS A 274 11.67 7.74 13.16
N GLU A 275 11.96 7.46 11.89
CA GLU A 275 12.28 8.52 10.94
C GLU A 275 11.07 9.44 10.65
N ILE A 276 9.87 8.87 10.56
CA ILE A 276 8.66 9.68 10.44
C ILE A 276 8.51 10.65 11.62
N VAL A 277 8.75 10.17 12.86
CA VAL A 277 8.64 10.99 14.06
C VAL A 277 9.81 11.98 14.19
N ARG A 278 11.05 11.54 13.92
CA ARG A 278 12.25 12.39 13.98
C ARG A 278 12.20 13.57 13.02
N CYS A 279 11.59 13.34 11.85
CA CYS A 279 11.43 14.36 10.81
C CYS A 279 10.21 15.27 11.03
N ASP A 280 9.45 15.09 12.13
CA ASP A 280 8.17 15.80 12.36
C ASP A 280 7.23 15.67 11.15
N ALA A 281 7.06 14.44 10.69
CA ALA A 281 6.42 14.14 9.41
C ALA A 281 5.16 13.25 9.53
N LEU A 282 4.56 13.17 10.72
CA LEU A 282 3.33 12.36 10.93
C LEU A 282 2.15 12.80 10.06
N ASP A 283 2.08 14.08 9.72
CA ASP A 283 1.07 14.69 8.84
C ASP A 283 1.51 14.76 7.37
N LYS A 284 2.77 14.46 7.08
CA LYS A 284 3.36 14.51 5.73
C LYS A 284 3.47 13.14 5.07
N VAL A 285 3.54 12.07 5.87
CA VAL A 285 3.75 10.71 5.36
C VAL A 285 2.44 9.95 5.29
N MET A 286 2.04 9.59 4.08
CA MET A 286 0.90 8.73 3.82
C MET A 286 1.34 7.25 3.87
N ILE A 287 0.81 6.49 4.81
CA ILE A 287 1.19 5.09 5.02
C ILE A 287 0.10 4.17 4.48
N GLY A 288 0.44 3.37 3.47
CA GLY A 288 -0.31 2.21 3.01
C GLY A 288 0.31 0.93 3.56
N LEU A 289 -0.53 -0.03 3.95
CA LEU A 289 -0.10 -1.40 4.27
C LEU A 289 -0.32 -2.24 3.02
N ASP A 290 0.77 -2.59 2.36
CA ASP A 290 0.72 -3.27 1.07
C ASP A 290 1.27 -4.70 1.19
N TYR A 291 0.42 -5.59 1.67
CA TYR A 291 0.70 -7.02 1.74
C TYR A 291 -0.52 -7.84 1.34
N PHE A 292 -0.27 -8.96 0.71
CA PHE A 292 -1.27 -9.82 0.07
C PHE A 292 -1.26 -11.24 0.63
N ASP A 293 -0.75 -11.40 1.85
CA ASP A 293 -0.55 -12.70 2.49
C ASP A 293 -1.90 -13.37 2.80
N ALA A 294 -2.20 -14.42 2.07
CA ALA A 294 -3.33 -15.30 2.30
C ALA A 294 -2.90 -16.70 2.79
N SER A 295 -1.72 -16.82 3.41
CA SER A 295 -1.28 -18.05 4.06
C SER A 295 -1.88 -18.24 5.46
N ILE A 296 -2.47 -17.19 6.01
CA ILE A 296 -3.13 -17.16 7.32
C ILE A 296 -4.55 -16.57 7.19
N ASN A 297 -5.33 -16.62 8.27
CA ASN A 297 -6.65 -16.00 8.34
C ASN A 297 -6.60 -14.53 7.89
N ARG A 298 -7.49 -14.14 6.98
CA ARG A 298 -7.49 -12.82 6.32
C ARG A 298 -7.78 -11.67 7.28
N ILE A 299 -8.69 -11.88 8.24
CA ILE A 299 -8.99 -10.89 9.28
C ILE A 299 -7.75 -10.68 10.15
N ALA A 300 -7.14 -11.79 10.60
CA ALA A 300 -5.92 -11.75 11.40
C ALA A 300 -4.76 -11.08 10.64
N ALA A 301 -4.60 -11.31 9.35
CA ALA A 301 -3.57 -10.68 8.54
C ALA A 301 -3.67 -9.15 8.58
N TRP A 302 -4.85 -8.59 8.33
CA TRP A 302 -5.08 -7.15 8.45
C TRP A 302 -4.85 -6.62 9.87
N VAL A 303 -5.38 -7.32 10.88
CA VAL A 303 -5.28 -6.87 12.29
C VAL A 303 -3.82 -6.86 12.76
N VAL A 304 -3.05 -7.92 12.47
CA VAL A 304 -1.63 -8.01 12.85
C VAL A 304 -0.84 -6.86 12.23
N GLY A 305 -0.93 -6.68 10.91
CA GLY A 305 -0.15 -5.66 10.21
C GLY A 305 -0.52 -4.25 10.64
N ALA A 306 -1.82 -3.93 10.72
CA ALA A 306 -2.28 -2.61 11.12
C ALA A 306 -1.89 -2.27 12.57
N ARG A 307 -2.05 -3.22 13.50
CA ARG A 307 -1.63 -3.03 14.89
C ARG A 307 -0.12 -2.86 15.00
N ASN A 308 0.68 -3.62 14.26
CA ASN A 308 2.14 -3.52 14.31
C ASN A 308 2.63 -2.16 13.79
N MET A 309 2.08 -1.65 12.69
CA MET A 309 2.42 -0.30 12.22
C MET A 309 2.07 0.76 13.27
N ARG A 310 0.89 0.68 13.89
CA ARG A 310 0.48 1.60 14.95
C ARG A 310 1.36 1.49 16.20
N LYS A 311 1.74 0.28 16.60
CA LYS A 311 2.67 0.05 17.71
C LYS A 311 4.05 0.62 17.42
N ALA A 312 4.53 0.52 16.17
CA ALA A 312 5.81 1.11 15.78
C ALA A 312 5.78 2.64 15.86
N LEU A 313 4.70 3.27 15.41
CA LEU A 313 4.51 4.72 15.57
C LEU A 313 4.43 5.13 17.04
N LEU A 314 3.68 4.38 17.86
CA LEU A 314 3.60 4.64 19.31
C LEU A 314 4.98 4.52 19.96
N PHE A 315 5.70 3.44 19.66
CA PHE A 315 7.08 3.24 20.13
C PHE A 315 7.96 4.43 19.76
N ALA A 316 7.95 4.85 18.50
CA ALA A 316 8.73 5.98 18.02
C ALA A 316 8.36 7.29 18.73
N MET A 317 7.06 7.58 18.92
CA MET A 317 6.61 8.80 19.61
C MET A 317 6.99 8.86 21.09
N LEU A 318 7.16 7.71 21.74
CA LEU A 318 7.53 7.64 23.16
C LEU A 318 9.04 7.65 23.41
N LEU A 319 9.87 7.52 22.36
CA LEU A 319 11.31 7.61 22.47
C LEU A 319 11.79 9.04 22.75
N PRO A 320 12.80 9.24 23.64
CA PRO A 320 13.36 10.56 23.91
C PRO A 320 14.37 10.96 22.83
N HIS A 321 13.91 11.20 21.61
CA HIS A 321 14.75 11.53 20.45
C HIS A 321 15.68 12.72 20.69
N GLY A 322 15.21 13.73 21.41
CA GLY A 322 16.03 14.90 21.75
C GLY A 322 17.22 14.58 22.68
N GLU A 323 17.07 13.58 23.54
CA GLU A 323 18.17 13.12 24.40
C GLU A 323 19.18 12.29 23.59
N LEU A 324 18.70 11.37 22.78
CA LEU A 324 19.54 10.56 21.89
C LEU A 324 20.34 11.47 20.93
N LYS A 325 19.70 12.49 20.38
CA LYS A 325 20.37 13.48 19.53
C LYS A 325 21.51 14.23 20.27
N LYS A 326 21.34 14.60 21.53
CA LYS A 326 22.41 15.24 22.32
C LYS A 326 23.64 14.32 22.47
N TYR A 327 23.41 13.00 22.63
CA TYR A 327 24.53 12.04 22.69
C TYR A 327 25.24 11.96 21.33
N GLN A 328 24.51 11.93 20.23
CA GLN A 328 25.07 11.97 18.88
C GLN A 328 25.89 13.25 18.65
N ASP A 329 25.32 14.42 18.94
CA ASP A 329 25.96 15.72 18.69
C ASP A 329 27.25 15.90 19.53
N SER A 330 27.33 15.27 20.70
CA SER A 330 28.52 15.25 21.56
C SER A 330 29.53 14.15 21.22
N GLY A 331 29.25 13.31 20.21
CA GLY A 331 30.09 12.15 19.85
C GLY A 331 30.04 11.01 20.85
N ASN A 332 29.09 11.01 21.81
CA ASN A 332 28.95 9.95 22.79
C ASN A 332 28.10 8.78 22.27
N PHE A 333 28.57 8.15 21.21
CA PHE A 333 27.87 7.04 20.55
C PHE A 333 27.70 5.79 21.47
N THR A 334 28.61 5.59 22.44
CA THR A 334 28.48 4.52 23.44
C THR A 334 27.20 4.69 24.25
N LYS A 335 26.97 5.92 24.76
CA LYS A 335 25.77 6.21 25.55
C LYS A 335 24.52 6.21 24.68
N MET A 336 24.61 6.74 23.48
CA MET A 336 23.49 6.72 22.51
C MET A 336 23.03 5.28 22.23
N LEU A 337 23.97 4.37 21.93
CA LEU A 337 23.65 2.97 21.67
C LEU A 337 23.08 2.29 22.92
N ALA A 338 23.74 2.41 24.08
CA ALA A 338 23.30 1.78 25.31
C ALA A 338 21.87 2.21 25.68
N MET A 339 21.59 3.50 25.67
CA MET A 339 20.26 4.02 25.98
C MET A 339 19.21 3.63 24.93
N SER A 340 19.58 3.56 23.66
CA SER A 340 18.66 3.08 22.60
C SER A 340 18.23 1.63 22.84
N GLU A 341 19.12 0.78 23.35
CA GLU A 341 18.78 -0.61 23.70
C GLU A 341 17.91 -0.69 24.98
N GLU A 342 18.24 0.09 26.03
CA GLU A 342 17.43 0.14 27.24
C GLU A 342 15.99 0.60 26.98
N TYR A 343 15.80 1.57 26.09
CA TYR A 343 14.47 2.05 25.73
C TYR A 343 13.60 0.99 25.03
N LYS A 344 14.17 -0.06 24.43
CA LYS A 344 13.39 -1.15 23.83
C LYS A 344 12.57 -1.94 24.86
N PHE A 345 12.97 -1.93 26.13
CA PHE A 345 12.32 -2.64 27.22
C PHE A 345 11.36 -1.79 28.07
N TYR A 346 11.10 -0.56 27.66
CA TYR A 346 10.12 0.26 28.35
C TYR A 346 8.70 -0.33 28.21
N PRO A 347 7.79 -0.07 29.15
CA PRO A 347 6.47 -0.70 29.19
C PRO A 347 5.49 -0.13 28.17
N TYR A 348 5.86 -0.12 26.90
CA TYR A 348 5.02 0.39 25.78
C TYR A 348 3.68 -0.33 25.67
N ASN A 349 3.62 -1.59 26.08
CA ASN A 349 2.41 -2.38 26.04
C ASN A 349 1.30 -1.80 26.95
N GLU A 350 1.68 -1.20 28.08
CA GLU A 350 0.71 -0.56 28.98
C GLU A 350 0.04 0.64 28.27
N VAL A 351 0.84 1.47 27.57
CA VAL A 351 0.32 2.61 26.80
C VAL A 351 -0.53 2.13 25.64
N TRP A 352 -0.10 1.05 24.97
CA TRP A 352 -0.86 0.44 23.88
C TRP A 352 -2.22 -0.09 24.36
N ASN A 353 -2.25 -0.81 25.47
CA ASN A 353 -3.48 -1.35 26.04
C ASN A 353 -4.43 -0.24 26.49
N GLU A 354 -3.91 0.84 27.08
CA GLU A 354 -4.73 2.01 27.44
C GLU A 354 -5.29 2.71 26.19
N PHE A 355 -4.51 2.80 25.11
CA PHE A 355 -5.01 3.32 23.83
C PHE A 355 -6.14 2.44 23.27
N CYS A 356 -5.97 1.11 23.25
CA CYS A 356 -7.04 0.20 22.84
C CYS A 356 -8.29 0.34 23.70
N ARG A 357 -8.11 0.49 25.03
CA ARG A 357 -9.26 0.69 25.96
C ARG A 357 -10.01 1.97 25.66
N ARG A 358 -9.32 3.09 25.38
CA ARG A 358 -9.94 4.37 25.03
C ARG A 358 -10.67 4.33 23.71
N GLU A 359 -10.16 3.59 22.76
CA GLU A 359 -10.77 3.39 21.43
C GLU A 359 -11.86 2.30 21.45
N ASN A 360 -12.11 1.67 22.61
CA ASN A 360 -13.10 0.61 22.80
C ASN A 360 -12.88 -0.62 21.89
N VAL A 361 -11.60 -1.02 21.73
CA VAL A 361 -11.20 -2.21 20.97
C VAL A 361 -10.48 -3.22 21.87
N PRO A 362 -10.43 -4.51 21.49
CA PRO A 362 -9.80 -5.54 22.31
C PRO A 362 -8.32 -5.24 22.64
N GLN A 363 -7.95 -5.40 23.92
CA GLN A 363 -6.59 -5.24 24.42
C GLN A 363 -5.79 -6.54 24.26
N GLY A 364 -4.47 -6.41 24.16
CA GLY A 364 -3.57 -7.57 24.07
C GLY A 364 -3.95 -8.50 22.92
N GLU A 365 -4.04 -9.79 23.22
CA GLU A 365 -4.41 -10.86 22.30
C GLU A 365 -5.92 -11.15 22.17
N LYS A 366 -6.76 -10.48 22.93
CA LYS A 366 -8.23 -10.72 22.97
C LYS A 366 -8.92 -10.58 21.60
N TRP A 367 -8.32 -9.85 20.67
CA TRP A 367 -8.82 -9.75 19.31
C TRP A 367 -8.80 -11.11 18.56
N LEU A 368 -7.96 -12.06 18.97
CA LEU A 368 -7.92 -13.42 18.39
C LEU A 368 -9.24 -14.17 18.64
N GLU A 369 -9.84 -14.02 19.82
CA GLU A 369 -11.10 -14.67 20.17
C GLU A 369 -12.22 -14.23 19.20
N GLU A 370 -12.25 -12.93 18.84
CA GLU A 370 -13.20 -12.40 17.87
C GLU A 370 -12.90 -12.89 16.44
N THR A 371 -11.63 -12.94 16.06
CA THR A 371 -11.21 -13.50 14.77
C THR A 371 -11.60 -14.98 14.64
N ASP A 372 -11.37 -15.79 15.68
CA ASP A 372 -11.76 -17.20 15.71
C ASP A 372 -13.27 -17.39 15.63
N ARG A 373 -14.02 -16.50 16.32
CA ARG A 373 -15.49 -16.48 16.25
C ARG A 373 -15.95 -16.17 14.82
N TYR A 374 -15.42 -15.11 14.23
CA TYR A 374 -15.78 -14.69 12.86
C TYR A 374 -15.41 -15.76 11.81
N GLU A 375 -14.26 -16.41 11.96
CA GLU A 375 -13.88 -17.53 11.11
C GLU A 375 -14.92 -18.66 11.17
N LYS A 376 -15.32 -19.04 12.37
CA LYS A 376 -16.28 -20.13 12.61
C LYS A 376 -17.70 -19.80 12.13
N GLU A 377 -18.11 -18.55 12.33
CA GLU A 377 -19.50 -18.14 12.06
C GLU A 377 -19.71 -17.66 10.62
N VAL A 378 -18.66 -17.11 9.98
CA VAL A 378 -18.75 -16.46 8.68
C VAL A 378 -17.82 -17.09 7.66
N LEU A 379 -16.48 -17.02 7.87
CA LEU A 379 -15.53 -17.42 6.82
C LEU A 379 -15.64 -18.89 6.46
N SER A 380 -15.82 -19.78 7.43
CA SER A 380 -15.96 -21.22 7.20
C SER A 380 -17.21 -21.63 6.41
N LYS A 381 -18.16 -20.74 6.24
CA LYS A 381 -19.40 -20.97 5.48
C LYS A 381 -19.32 -20.46 4.04
N ARG A 382 -18.24 -19.77 3.69
CA ARG A 382 -17.97 -19.35 2.32
C ARG A 382 -17.34 -20.51 1.55
N ILE A 383 -17.86 -20.79 0.37
CA ILE A 383 -17.43 -21.89 -0.50
C ILE A 383 -16.48 -21.34 -1.57
#